data_85e103d24b750ba70aa8f9e94d521a42
#
_entry.id   85e103d24b750ba70aa8f9e94d521a42
#
_cell.length_a   1.000
_cell.length_b   1.000
_cell.length_c   1.000
_cell.angle_alpha   90.00
_cell.angle_beta   90.00
_cell.angle_gamma   90.00
#
_symmetry.space_group_name_H-M   'P 1'
#
loop_
_entity.id
_entity.type
_entity.pdbx_description
1 polymer ?
#
loop_
_entity_poly.entity_id
_entity_poly.type
_entity_poly.pdbx_seq_one_letter_code
_entity_poly.pdbx_strand_id
1 'polypeptide(L)'
;MTGVQTCALPIFEYLETMGIPVVTFGQEEFPSFYSSKSGFQSPLRIDDVAKIANMLKVKWKLGLKGAALIANPVQKEYEVDADVIEKHIQEALNKAALNNIKGKEVTPFILKTIAEKSNGESLEANIALIKNNAKLAAQIAVSYYH
;
A
#
# COMPACT_ATOMS: atom_id res chain seq x y z
N MET A 1 17.76 -1.08 11.81
CA MET A 1 16.30 -1.37 11.75
C MET A 1 15.58 -0.04 11.79
N THR A 2 15.05 0.39 10.67
CA THR A 2 14.38 1.70 10.53
C THR A 2 13.01 1.65 11.20
N GLY A 3 12.56 2.76 11.82
CA GLY A 3 11.31 2.83 12.61
C GLY A 3 10.02 2.49 11.82
N VAL A 4 10.07 2.48 10.48
CA VAL A 4 8.96 2.06 9.61
C VAL A 4 8.80 0.54 9.63
N GLN A 5 9.90 -0.21 9.78
CA GLN A 5 9.87 -1.68 9.84
C GLN A 5 9.16 -2.23 11.09
N THR A 6 9.14 -1.50 12.19
CA THR A 6 8.55 -1.95 13.44
C THR A 6 7.02 -1.83 13.48
N CYS A 7 6.40 -1.05 12.59
CA CYS A 7 4.94 -0.81 12.62
C CYS A 7 4.13 -1.76 11.71
N ALA A 8 4.72 -2.35 10.68
CA ALA A 8 3.97 -3.16 9.72
C ALA A 8 3.54 -4.53 10.28
N LEU A 9 4.42 -5.21 11.00
CA LEU A 9 4.11 -6.53 11.60
C LEU A 9 2.92 -6.47 12.56
N PRO A 10 2.85 -5.55 13.55
CA PRO A 10 1.67 -5.42 14.42
C PRO A 10 0.38 -5.12 13.65
N ILE A 11 0.46 -4.39 12.53
CA ILE A 11 -0.70 -4.11 11.69
C ILE A 11 -1.18 -5.40 11.01
N PHE A 12 -0.29 -6.21 10.45
CA PHE A 12 -0.65 -7.49 9.83
C PHE A 12 -1.26 -8.46 10.85
N GLU A 13 -0.65 -8.60 12.04
CA GLU A 13 -1.17 -9.40 13.13
C GLU A 13 -2.56 -8.95 13.60
N TYR A 14 -2.78 -7.64 13.67
CA TYR A 14 -4.09 -7.07 13.97
C TYR A 14 -5.13 -7.41 12.89
N LEU A 15 -4.79 -7.22 11.61
CA LEU A 15 -5.69 -7.54 10.50
C LEU A 15 -6.03 -9.04 10.47
N GLU A 16 -5.06 -9.91 10.71
CA GLU A 16 -5.25 -11.35 10.82
C GLU A 16 -6.19 -11.70 11.98
N THR A 17 -5.96 -11.14 13.16
CA THR A 17 -6.82 -11.31 14.34
C THR A 17 -8.27 -10.88 14.05
N MET A 18 -8.47 -9.83 13.25
CA MET A 18 -9.79 -9.35 12.84
C MET A 18 -10.40 -10.17 11.68
N GLY A 19 -9.72 -11.22 11.20
CA GLY A 19 -10.18 -12.03 10.07
C GLY A 19 -10.21 -11.27 8.75
N ILE A 20 -9.35 -10.25 8.60
CA ILE A 20 -9.19 -9.46 7.37
C ILE A 20 -8.03 -10.05 6.57
N PRO A 21 -8.28 -10.78 5.48
CA PRO A 21 -7.20 -11.31 4.66
C PRO A 21 -6.42 -10.18 4.00
N VAL A 22 -5.08 -10.30 4.06
CA VAL A 22 -4.13 -9.41 3.40
C VAL A 22 -3.53 -10.14 2.22
N VAL A 23 -3.77 -9.63 1.01
CA VAL A 23 -3.32 -10.21 -0.25
C VAL A 23 -2.43 -9.22 -0.96
N THR A 24 -1.30 -9.64 -1.47
CA THR A 24 -0.53 -8.86 -2.44
C THR A 24 -0.75 -9.43 -3.85
N PHE A 25 -1.12 -8.56 -4.77
CA PHE A 25 -1.34 -8.92 -6.15
C PHE A 25 -0.01 -9.00 -6.92
N GLY A 26 0.26 -10.15 -7.52
CA GLY A 26 1.36 -10.34 -8.46
C GLY A 26 2.76 -10.54 -7.85
N GLN A 27 2.94 -10.39 -6.55
CA GLN A 27 4.25 -10.58 -5.90
C GLN A 27 4.13 -11.11 -4.46
N GLU A 28 5.23 -11.63 -3.93
CA GLU A 28 5.29 -12.20 -2.57
C GLU A 28 5.59 -11.15 -1.49
N GLU A 29 6.29 -10.09 -1.86
CA GLU A 29 6.63 -9.02 -0.94
C GLU A 29 5.50 -8.01 -0.88
N PHE A 30 5.10 -7.59 0.34
CA PHE A 30 4.13 -6.52 0.52
C PHE A 30 4.74 -5.20 0.05
N PRO A 31 4.08 -4.44 -0.85
CA PRO A 31 4.67 -3.24 -1.41
C PRO A 31 4.72 -2.09 -0.40
N SER A 32 5.71 -1.24 -0.53
CA SER A 32 5.69 0.09 0.06
C SER A 32 4.94 1.08 -0.84
N PHE A 33 4.82 2.34 -0.40
CA PHE A 33 3.99 3.32 -1.12
C PHE A 33 4.58 3.74 -2.47
N TYR A 34 5.91 3.80 -2.58
CA TYR A 34 6.62 4.27 -3.77
C TYR A 34 7.50 3.18 -4.41
N SER A 35 7.54 1.99 -3.84
CA SER A 35 8.37 0.88 -4.30
C SER A 35 7.61 -0.43 -4.18
N SER A 36 7.87 -1.36 -5.08
CA SER A 36 7.38 -2.74 -4.99
C SER A 36 7.97 -3.48 -3.79
N LYS A 37 9.06 -2.98 -3.21
CA LYS A 37 9.78 -3.59 -2.10
C LYS A 37 9.57 -2.84 -0.80
N SER A 38 9.34 -3.57 0.28
CA SER A 38 9.23 -3.03 1.65
C SER A 38 10.08 -3.78 2.66
N GLY A 39 10.63 -4.94 2.28
CA GLY A 39 11.30 -5.87 3.21
C GLY A 39 10.34 -6.79 3.97
N PHE A 40 9.02 -6.72 3.74
CA PHE A 40 8.01 -7.55 4.40
C PHE A 40 7.41 -8.57 3.44
N GLN A 41 7.37 -9.83 3.86
CA GLN A 41 6.64 -10.86 3.13
C GLN A 41 5.13 -10.63 3.28
N SER A 42 4.41 -10.77 2.19
CA SER A 42 2.95 -10.74 2.21
C SER A 42 2.40 -12.02 2.84
N PRO A 43 1.35 -11.92 3.66
CA PRO A 43 0.67 -13.12 4.16
C PRO A 43 0.14 -14.03 3.05
N LEU A 44 -0.30 -13.45 1.94
CA LEU A 44 -0.84 -14.20 0.80
C LEU A 44 -0.54 -13.47 -0.51
N ARG A 45 -0.05 -14.23 -1.52
CA ARG A 45 0.09 -13.77 -2.90
C ARG A 45 -1.00 -14.37 -3.77
N ILE A 46 -1.62 -13.55 -4.61
CA ILE A 46 -2.54 -14.00 -5.66
C ILE A 46 -2.23 -13.25 -6.96
N ASP A 47 -1.99 -13.98 -8.04
CA ASP A 47 -1.61 -13.44 -9.35
C ASP A 47 -2.80 -13.32 -10.32
N ASP A 48 -3.98 -13.81 -9.92
CA ASP A 48 -5.16 -13.93 -10.76
C ASP A 48 -6.35 -13.19 -10.14
N VAL A 49 -6.89 -12.26 -10.89
CA VAL A 49 -8.06 -11.46 -10.50
C VAL A 49 -9.29 -12.34 -10.21
N ALA A 50 -9.49 -13.42 -10.99
CA ALA A 50 -10.61 -14.33 -10.76
C ALA A 50 -10.48 -15.09 -9.44
N LYS A 51 -9.26 -15.42 -9.03
CA LYS A 51 -9.00 -16.04 -7.72
C LYS A 51 -9.29 -15.08 -6.58
N ILE A 52 -8.93 -13.79 -6.71
CA ILE A 52 -9.30 -12.76 -5.71
C ILE A 52 -10.82 -12.63 -5.63
N ALA A 53 -11.49 -12.50 -6.76
CA ALA A 53 -12.95 -12.41 -6.81
C ALA A 53 -13.63 -13.62 -6.17
N ASN A 54 -13.14 -14.84 -6.44
CA ASN A 54 -13.66 -16.06 -5.84
C ASN A 54 -13.39 -16.13 -4.33
N MET A 55 -12.22 -15.72 -3.87
CA MET A 55 -11.91 -15.61 -2.44
C MET A 55 -12.93 -14.69 -1.73
N LEU A 56 -13.25 -13.54 -2.33
CA LEU A 56 -14.25 -12.61 -1.80
C LEU A 56 -15.66 -13.21 -1.82
N LYS A 57 -16.06 -13.90 -2.91
CA LYS A 57 -17.35 -14.62 -2.99
C LYS A 57 -17.48 -15.65 -1.86
N VAL A 58 -16.45 -16.45 -1.66
CA VAL A 58 -16.46 -17.49 -0.59
C VAL A 58 -16.51 -16.85 0.79
N LYS A 59 -15.68 -15.83 1.05
CA LYS A 59 -15.67 -15.11 2.31
C LYS A 59 -17.08 -14.63 2.70
N TRP A 60 -17.75 -13.94 1.80
CA TRP A 60 -19.06 -13.38 2.10
C TRP A 60 -20.20 -14.43 2.07
N LYS A 61 -20.09 -15.47 1.24
CA LYS A 61 -21.02 -16.61 1.29
C LYS A 61 -20.99 -17.36 2.63
N LEU A 62 -19.81 -17.41 3.27
CA LEU A 62 -19.64 -17.97 4.61
C LEU A 62 -20.13 -17.03 5.73
N GLY A 63 -20.64 -15.84 5.40
CA GLY A 63 -21.09 -14.86 6.37
C GLY A 63 -19.96 -14.16 7.14
N LEU A 64 -18.71 -14.31 6.70
CA LEU A 64 -17.56 -13.64 7.31
C LEU A 64 -17.62 -12.14 7.02
N LYS A 65 -17.79 -11.37 8.07
CA LYS A 65 -17.88 -9.88 8.00
C LYS A 65 -16.49 -9.26 7.84
N GLY A 66 -16.48 -7.93 7.69
CA GLY A 66 -15.26 -7.14 7.56
C GLY A 66 -14.83 -6.94 6.11
N ALA A 67 -13.55 -6.64 5.93
CA ALA A 67 -12.94 -6.29 4.64
C ALA A 67 -11.99 -7.37 4.13
N ALA A 68 -11.38 -7.12 3.00
CA ALA A 68 -10.14 -7.73 2.53
C ALA A 68 -9.20 -6.61 2.07
N LEU A 69 -7.93 -6.71 2.39
CA LEU A 69 -6.91 -5.77 1.93
C LEU A 69 -6.20 -6.39 0.72
N ILE A 70 -6.30 -5.71 -0.43
CA ILE A 70 -5.58 -6.10 -1.64
C ILE A 70 -4.51 -5.06 -1.91
N ALA A 71 -3.26 -5.40 -1.62
CA ALA A 71 -2.12 -4.56 -1.91
C ALA A 71 -1.70 -4.75 -3.38
N ASN A 72 -1.62 -3.65 -4.11
CA ASN A 72 -1.23 -3.62 -5.51
C ASN A 72 0.05 -2.81 -5.64
N PRO A 73 1.17 -3.40 -6.10
CA PRO A 73 2.42 -2.67 -6.21
C PRO A 73 2.35 -1.51 -7.19
N VAL A 74 3.17 -0.49 -6.97
CA VAL A 74 3.42 0.53 -7.99
C VAL A 74 4.03 -0.13 -9.23
N GLN A 75 3.66 0.35 -10.40
CA GLN A 75 4.21 -0.15 -11.67
C GLN A 75 5.69 0.20 -11.77
N LYS A 76 6.47 -0.74 -12.29
CA LYS A 76 7.95 -0.67 -12.30
C LYS A 76 8.51 0.59 -12.94
N GLU A 77 7.83 1.12 -13.95
CA GLU A 77 8.20 2.36 -14.65
C GLU A 77 8.02 3.63 -13.81
N TYR A 78 7.20 3.56 -12.73
CA TYR A 78 6.93 4.66 -11.80
C TYR A 78 7.54 4.42 -10.42
N GLU A 79 8.30 3.35 -10.27
CA GLU A 79 8.94 3.03 -9.00
C GLU A 79 10.04 4.02 -8.69
N VAL A 80 10.03 4.57 -7.48
CA VAL A 80 11.06 5.48 -7.01
C VAL A 80 12.02 4.71 -6.10
N ASP A 81 13.30 5.03 -6.19
CA ASP A 81 14.34 4.39 -5.38
C ASP A 81 14.01 4.48 -3.87
N ALA A 82 13.96 3.32 -3.23
CA ALA A 82 13.52 3.21 -1.83
C ALA A 82 14.43 3.98 -0.87
N ASP A 83 15.75 4.00 -1.10
CA ASP A 83 16.70 4.69 -0.22
C ASP A 83 16.60 6.21 -0.37
N VAL A 84 16.31 6.68 -1.57
CA VAL A 84 16.08 8.10 -1.85
C VAL A 84 14.79 8.57 -1.18
N ILE A 85 13.71 7.82 -1.36
CA ILE A 85 12.41 8.15 -0.74
C ILE A 85 12.48 8.10 0.78
N GLU A 86 13.15 7.13 1.37
CA GLU A 86 13.29 7.03 2.83
C GLU A 86 13.99 8.27 3.41
N LYS A 87 15.05 8.76 2.76
CA LYS A 87 15.69 10.01 3.16
C LYS A 87 14.72 11.20 3.12
N HIS A 88 13.92 11.31 2.05
CA HIS A 88 12.93 12.38 1.94
C HIS A 88 11.83 12.28 2.99
N ILE A 89 11.40 11.06 3.33
CA ILE A 89 10.43 10.82 4.41
C ILE A 89 10.99 11.27 5.75
N GLN A 90 12.21 10.87 6.10
CA GLN A 90 12.85 11.25 7.37
C GLN A 90 13.02 12.77 7.48
N GLU A 91 13.44 13.43 6.41
CA GLU A 91 13.55 14.88 6.39
C GLU A 91 12.19 15.57 6.50
N ALA A 92 11.15 15.03 5.86
CA ALA A 92 9.80 15.55 5.96
C ALA A 92 9.23 15.40 7.38
N LEU A 93 9.46 14.25 8.02
CA LEU A 93 9.08 13.99 9.42
C LEU A 93 9.76 14.97 10.38
N ASN A 94 11.06 15.19 10.23
CA ASN A 94 11.81 16.16 11.02
C ASN A 94 11.26 17.59 10.84
N LYS A 95 10.96 17.99 9.60
CA LYS A 95 10.33 19.27 9.32
C LYS A 95 8.94 19.39 9.94
N ALA A 96 8.13 18.35 9.86
CA ALA A 96 6.80 18.32 10.47
C ALA A 96 6.89 18.51 11.99
N ALA A 97 7.84 17.84 12.65
CA ALA A 97 8.08 17.99 14.09
C ALA A 97 8.52 19.42 14.46
N LEU A 98 9.46 20.01 13.73
CA LEU A 98 9.93 21.38 13.93
C LEU A 98 8.82 22.42 13.75
N ASN A 99 7.89 22.19 12.83
CA ASN A 99 6.76 23.07 12.56
C ASN A 99 5.51 22.75 13.41
N ASN A 100 5.63 21.85 14.41
CA ASN A 100 4.53 21.40 15.26
C ASN A 100 3.31 20.86 14.50
N ILE A 101 3.50 20.29 13.30
CA ILE A 101 2.43 19.68 12.51
C ILE A 101 2.06 18.34 13.14
N LYS A 102 0.77 18.15 13.45
CA LYS A 102 0.28 16.99 14.20
C LYS A 102 -1.03 16.43 13.60
N GLY A 103 -1.35 15.20 13.98
CA GLY A 103 -2.60 14.54 13.61
C GLY A 103 -2.79 14.41 12.11
N LYS A 104 -3.97 14.75 11.61
CA LYS A 104 -4.36 14.57 10.21
C LYS A 104 -3.58 15.42 9.20
N GLU A 105 -2.85 16.43 9.65
CA GLU A 105 -2.07 17.32 8.78
C GLU A 105 -0.69 16.76 8.45
N VAL A 106 -0.21 15.77 9.20
CA VAL A 106 1.13 15.17 9.00
C VAL A 106 1.25 14.52 7.63
N THR A 107 0.30 13.67 7.26
CA THR A 107 0.37 12.94 5.98
C THR A 107 0.35 13.86 4.75
N PRO A 108 -0.57 14.84 4.62
CA PRO A 108 -0.53 15.81 3.52
C PRO A 108 0.79 16.60 3.47
N PHE A 109 1.33 16.99 4.62
CA PHE A 109 2.59 17.72 4.70
C PHE A 109 3.77 16.88 4.20
N ILE A 110 3.86 15.61 4.63
CA ILE A 110 4.90 14.68 4.18
C ILE A 110 4.82 14.47 2.68
N LEU A 111 3.64 14.15 2.14
CA LEU A 111 3.44 13.92 0.71
C LEU A 111 3.85 15.15 -0.12
N LYS A 112 3.45 16.35 0.31
CA LYS A 112 3.85 17.60 -0.35
C LYS A 112 5.37 17.80 -0.34
N THR A 113 6.00 17.62 0.82
CA THR A 113 7.45 17.79 0.98
C THR A 113 8.22 16.79 0.13
N ILE A 114 7.77 15.54 0.03
CA ILE A 114 8.39 14.52 -0.81
C ILE A 114 8.24 14.90 -2.29
N ALA A 115 7.05 15.34 -2.72
CA ALA A 115 6.81 15.74 -4.10
C ALA A 115 7.72 16.91 -4.53
N GLU A 116 7.91 17.91 -3.66
CA GLU A 116 8.83 19.02 -3.91
C GLU A 116 10.29 18.56 -4.02
N LYS A 117 10.72 17.59 -3.19
CA LYS A 117 12.10 17.08 -3.16
C LYS A 117 12.43 16.12 -4.28
N SER A 118 11.45 15.36 -4.76
CA SER A 118 11.61 14.41 -5.86
C SER A 118 11.36 15.03 -7.24
N ASN A 119 11.32 16.36 -7.36
CA ASN A 119 11.01 17.06 -8.61
C ASN A 119 9.72 16.56 -9.28
N GLY A 120 8.75 16.11 -8.50
CA GLY A 120 7.47 15.60 -8.97
C GLY A 120 7.40 14.10 -9.24
N GLU A 121 8.50 13.35 -9.25
CA GLU A 121 8.52 11.90 -9.52
C GLU A 121 7.60 11.13 -8.54
N SER A 122 7.63 11.47 -7.26
CA SER A 122 6.75 10.85 -6.27
C SER A 122 5.26 11.14 -6.50
N LEU A 123 4.93 12.30 -7.07
CA LEU A 123 3.56 12.64 -7.44
C LEU A 123 3.09 11.81 -8.65
N GLU A 124 3.95 11.64 -9.66
CA GLU A 124 3.66 10.78 -10.81
C GLU A 124 3.46 9.33 -10.38
N ALA A 125 4.35 8.80 -9.52
CA ALA A 125 4.22 7.47 -8.95
C ALA A 125 2.88 7.30 -8.21
N ASN A 126 2.47 8.28 -7.40
CA ASN A 126 1.21 8.26 -6.67
C ASN A 126 -0.01 8.27 -7.61
N ILE A 127 0.01 9.10 -8.65
CA ILE A 127 -1.05 9.15 -9.65
C ILE A 127 -1.15 7.81 -10.40
N ALA A 128 -0.02 7.24 -10.82
CA ALA A 128 0.04 5.95 -11.48
C ALA A 128 -0.51 4.83 -10.57
N LEU A 129 -0.10 4.82 -9.29
CA LEU A 129 -0.58 3.87 -8.29
C LEU A 129 -2.11 3.94 -8.10
N ILE A 130 -2.68 5.14 -7.96
CA ILE A 130 -4.12 5.34 -7.81
C ILE A 130 -4.87 4.82 -9.04
N LYS A 131 -4.39 5.13 -10.26
CA LYS A 131 -4.99 4.63 -11.50
C LYS A 131 -4.92 3.10 -11.59
N ASN A 132 -3.78 2.51 -11.22
CA ASN A 132 -3.59 1.06 -11.22
C ASN A 132 -4.49 0.37 -10.19
N ASN A 133 -4.63 0.94 -9.00
CA ASN A 133 -5.55 0.44 -7.97
C ASN A 133 -7.01 0.49 -8.43
N ALA A 134 -7.44 1.58 -9.04
CA ALA A 134 -8.79 1.69 -9.60
C ALA A 134 -9.04 0.66 -10.71
N LYS A 135 -8.06 0.44 -11.59
CA LYS A 135 -8.13 -0.59 -12.64
C LYS A 135 -8.26 -1.99 -12.05
N LEU A 136 -7.41 -2.35 -11.10
CA LEU A 136 -7.46 -3.66 -10.43
C LEU A 136 -8.80 -3.86 -9.70
N ALA A 137 -9.26 -2.85 -8.97
CA ALA A 137 -10.54 -2.92 -8.27
C ALA A 137 -11.72 -3.13 -9.25
N ALA A 138 -11.72 -2.45 -10.40
CA ALA A 138 -12.72 -2.65 -11.44
C ALA A 138 -12.68 -4.07 -12.03
N GLN A 139 -11.49 -4.60 -12.30
CA GLN A 139 -11.31 -5.97 -12.78
C GLN A 139 -11.82 -7.01 -11.78
N ILE A 140 -11.51 -6.82 -10.48
CA ILE A 140 -12.03 -7.68 -9.41
C ILE A 140 -13.55 -7.61 -9.35
N ALA A 141 -14.13 -6.41 -9.43
CA ALA A 141 -15.57 -6.23 -9.40
C ALA A 141 -16.27 -6.90 -10.60
N VAL A 142 -15.74 -6.73 -11.81
CA VAL A 142 -16.25 -7.42 -13.00
C VAL A 142 -16.19 -8.94 -12.80
N SER A 143 -15.05 -9.48 -12.39
CA SER A 143 -14.89 -10.92 -12.15
C SER A 143 -15.74 -11.45 -10.99
N TYR A 144 -16.10 -10.60 -10.05
CA TYR A 144 -16.99 -10.95 -8.94
C TYR A 144 -18.44 -11.19 -9.40
N TYR A 145 -18.93 -10.44 -10.39
CA TYR A 145 -20.31 -10.53 -10.85
C TYR A 145 -20.50 -11.43 -12.09
N HIS A 146 -19.42 -11.87 -12.70
CA HIS A 146 -19.42 -12.87 -13.77
C HIS A 146 -18.97 -14.25 -13.27
#